data_d7ccfba0a4f705f5c13bde4a64a6df78
#
_entry.id   d7ccfba0a4f705f5c13bde4a64a6df78
#
_cell.length_a   1.000
_cell.length_b   1.000
_cell.length_c   1.000
_cell.angle_alpha   90.00
_cell.angle_beta   90.00
_cell.angle_gamma   90.00
#
_symmetry.space_group_name_H-M   'P 1'
#
loop_
_entity.id
_entity.type
_entity.pdbx_description
1 polymer ?
#
loop_
_entity_poly.entity_id
_entity_poly.type
_entity_poly.pdbx_seq_one_letter_code
_entity_poly.pdbx_strand_id
1 'polypeptide(L)'
;MGGMAAQIPVKNNDEENDKAFEKVRNDKEREVNNGHDGTWVAHPGLVPVAMEIFDNQLSGDNQLDVSLDNVTITQDDLLEVHKGQRTEEGMRECIKVGVQYIEAWLAGRGAVPLYNLMEDAATAEISRAQIWQWLKHATKLDDGRTVNEELFKDILTSEIDNLKNVLGDDVWAKGKYEKAVEIFEKMSISQVCEEFLTLPAYEEIVSS
;
A
#
# COMPACT_ATOMS: atom_id res chain seq x y z
N MET A 1 9.19 0.40 -17.33
CA MET A 1 9.66 -0.28 -16.11
C MET A 1 8.46 -0.62 -15.25
N GLY A 2 8.39 -1.85 -14.72
CA GLY A 2 7.33 -2.30 -13.83
C GLY A 2 7.40 -1.71 -12.43
N GLY A 3 6.39 -2.01 -11.60
CA GLY A 3 6.31 -1.56 -10.23
C GLY A 3 7.27 -2.30 -9.29
N MET A 4 7.51 -1.74 -8.11
CA MET A 4 8.37 -2.36 -7.10
C MET A 4 7.68 -3.57 -6.45
N ALA A 5 8.36 -4.73 -6.43
CA ALA A 5 7.97 -5.82 -5.54
C ALA A 5 8.43 -5.48 -4.11
N ALA A 6 7.45 -5.23 -3.24
CA ALA A 6 7.69 -4.73 -1.88
C ALA A 6 8.01 -5.83 -0.85
N GLN A 7 7.98 -7.09 -1.23
CA GLN A 7 8.22 -8.23 -0.34
C GLN A 7 9.60 -8.18 0.29
N ILE A 8 9.68 -8.51 1.58
CA ILE A 8 10.92 -8.65 2.33
C ILE A 8 11.01 -10.10 2.80
N PRO A 9 12.01 -10.86 2.33
CA PRO A 9 12.20 -12.23 2.79
C PRO A 9 12.41 -12.33 4.30
N VAL A 10 11.74 -13.30 4.92
CA VAL A 10 11.79 -13.53 6.37
C VAL A 10 12.91 -14.52 6.70
N LYS A 11 13.75 -14.19 7.67
CA LYS A 11 14.85 -15.09 8.09
C LYS A 11 14.29 -16.37 8.68
N ASN A 12 14.82 -17.51 8.22
CA ASN A 12 14.46 -18.85 8.73
C ASN A 12 12.98 -19.23 8.61
N ASN A 13 12.30 -18.73 7.58
CA ASN A 13 10.93 -19.09 7.28
C ASN A 13 10.76 -19.35 5.77
N ASP A 14 11.20 -20.55 5.34
CA ASP A 14 11.21 -20.93 3.92
C ASP A 14 9.80 -20.97 3.33
N GLU A 15 8.79 -21.46 4.08
CA GLU A 15 7.41 -21.54 3.61
C GLU A 15 6.83 -20.15 3.29
N GLU A 16 7.08 -19.16 4.14
CA GLU A 16 6.62 -17.78 3.92
C GLU A 16 7.38 -17.11 2.77
N ASN A 17 8.66 -17.41 2.65
CA ASN A 17 9.49 -16.93 1.55
C ASN A 17 9.06 -17.52 0.21
N ASP A 18 8.72 -18.80 0.15
CA ASP A 18 8.22 -19.44 -1.06
C ASP A 18 6.92 -18.77 -1.56
N LYS A 19 5.99 -18.50 -0.65
CA LYS A 19 4.75 -17.76 -0.97
C LYS A 19 5.03 -16.33 -1.46
N ALA A 20 5.98 -15.65 -0.82
CA ALA A 20 6.38 -14.30 -1.23
C ALA A 20 7.04 -14.32 -2.62
N PHE A 21 7.94 -15.25 -2.87
CA PHE A 21 8.61 -15.40 -4.16
C PHE A 21 7.64 -15.79 -5.27
N GLU A 22 6.64 -16.62 -4.99
CA GLU A 22 5.60 -16.93 -5.97
C GLU A 22 4.80 -15.68 -6.37
N LYS A 23 4.43 -14.85 -5.38
CA LYS A 23 3.77 -13.56 -5.67
C LYS A 23 4.65 -12.65 -6.53
N VAL A 24 5.96 -12.58 -6.24
CA VAL A 24 6.90 -11.80 -7.04
C VAL A 24 7.01 -12.37 -8.47
N ARG A 25 7.11 -13.69 -8.64
CA ARG A 25 7.14 -14.31 -9.99
C ARG A 25 5.90 -13.94 -10.79
N ASN A 26 4.72 -14.17 -10.24
CA ASN A 26 3.45 -13.85 -10.90
C ASN A 26 3.33 -12.37 -11.28
N ASP A 27 3.84 -11.49 -10.44
CA ASP A 27 3.87 -10.04 -10.71
C ASP A 27 4.81 -9.71 -11.86
N LYS A 28 6.03 -10.26 -11.87
CA LYS A 28 7.03 -10.01 -12.90
C LYS A 28 6.69 -10.66 -14.25
N GLU A 29 6.06 -11.83 -14.23
CA GLU A 29 5.47 -12.44 -15.43
C GLU A 29 4.40 -11.55 -16.06
N ARG A 30 3.52 -10.97 -15.26
CA ARG A 30 2.53 -10.02 -15.74
C ARG A 30 3.18 -8.78 -16.33
N GLU A 31 4.21 -8.22 -15.67
CA GLU A 31 4.92 -7.04 -16.15
C GLU A 31 5.61 -7.29 -17.50
N VAL A 32 6.40 -8.34 -17.64
CA VAL A 32 7.09 -8.63 -18.90
C VAL A 32 6.11 -8.92 -20.03
N ASN A 33 4.99 -9.61 -19.74
CA ASN A 33 3.94 -9.87 -20.74
C ASN A 33 3.18 -8.60 -21.16
N ASN A 34 3.19 -7.57 -20.33
CA ASN A 34 2.62 -6.25 -20.62
C ASN A 34 3.61 -5.30 -21.32
N GLY A 35 4.79 -5.80 -21.73
CA GLY A 35 5.77 -5.02 -22.49
C GLY A 35 6.76 -4.24 -21.64
N HIS A 36 6.91 -4.54 -20.37
CA HIS A 36 7.95 -3.90 -19.53
C HIS A 36 9.33 -4.51 -19.82
N ASP A 37 10.35 -3.65 -19.86
CA ASP A 37 11.75 -4.04 -20.11
C ASP A 37 12.52 -4.39 -18.82
N GLY A 38 11.94 -4.10 -17.67
CA GLY A 38 12.53 -4.34 -16.37
C GLY A 38 11.63 -3.92 -15.23
N THR A 39 12.12 -4.07 -14.01
CA THR A 39 11.29 -3.86 -12.80
C THR A 39 12.11 -3.35 -11.62
N TRP A 40 11.43 -3.19 -10.48
CA TRP A 40 11.99 -2.85 -9.18
C TRP A 40 11.73 -3.94 -8.16
N VAL A 41 12.65 -4.10 -7.23
CA VAL A 41 12.49 -4.95 -6.05
C VAL A 41 12.97 -4.22 -4.80
N ALA A 42 12.25 -4.34 -3.69
CA ALA A 42 12.59 -3.68 -2.43
C ALA A 42 13.77 -4.35 -1.69
N HIS A 43 14.05 -5.62 -1.98
CA HIS A 43 15.07 -6.39 -1.29
C HIS A 43 16.01 -7.07 -2.28
N PRO A 44 17.35 -7.03 -2.07
CA PRO A 44 18.31 -7.62 -2.99
C PRO A 44 18.12 -9.13 -3.20
N GLY A 45 17.56 -9.85 -2.23
CA GLY A 45 17.21 -11.27 -2.35
C GLY A 45 16.15 -11.57 -3.41
N LEU A 46 15.40 -10.57 -3.89
CA LEU A 46 14.41 -10.72 -4.96
C LEU A 46 14.99 -10.50 -6.36
N VAL A 47 16.20 -9.95 -6.47
CA VAL A 47 16.85 -9.68 -7.76
C VAL A 47 16.95 -10.93 -8.62
N PRO A 48 17.46 -12.09 -8.10
CA PRO A 48 17.54 -13.31 -8.91
C PRO A 48 16.17 -13.79 -9.43
N VAL A 49 15.11 -13.65 -8.62
CA VAL A 49 13.75 -14.06 -8.99
C VAL A 49 13.22 -13.18 -10.14
N ALA A 50 13.41 -11.88 -10.05
CA ALA A 50 12.98 -10.96 -11.11
C ALA A 50 13.81 -11.16 -12.39
N MET A 51 15.13 -11.29 -12.28
CA MET A 51 16.01 -11.54 -13.43
C MET A 51 15.65 -12.83 -14.16
N GLU A 52 15.43 -13.92 -13.44
CA GLU A 52 15.02 -15.19 -14.05
C GLU A 52 13.81 -15.03 -14.98
N ILE A 53 12.81 -14.26 -14.58
CA ILE A 53 11.60 -14.04 -15.37
C ILE A 53 11.91 -13.19 -16.61
N PHE A 54 12.59 -12.06 -16.43
CA PHE A 54 12.89 -11.16 -17.54
C PHE A 54 13.88 -11.81 -18.53
N ASP A 55 14.94 -12.47 -18.06
CA ASP A 55 15.92 -13.13 -18.92
C ASP A 55 15.31 -14.27 -19.75
N ASN A 56 14.31 -14.98 -19.22
CA ASN A 56 13.63 -16.05 -19.93
C ASN A 56 12.60 -15.56 -20.96
N GLN A 57 12.05 -14.36 -20.79
CA GLN A 57 10.93 -13.88 -21.59
C GLN A 57 11.30 -12.75 -22.56
N LEU A 58 12.33 -11.96 -22.27
CA LEU A 58 12.85 -10.98 -23.20
C LEU A 58 13.62 -11.64 -24.33
N SER A 59 13.27 -11.35 -25.56
CA SER A 59 14.00 -11.83 -26.75
C SER A 59 15.22 -10.97 -27.12
N GLY A 60 15.40 -9.84 -26.44
CA GLY A 60 16.46 -8.85 -26.68
C GLY A 60 16.55 -7.84 -25.55
N ASP A 61 17.20 -6.70 -25.79
CA ASP A 61 17.48 -5.69 -24.76
C ASP A 61 16.23 -4.93 -24.27
N ASN A 62 15.17 -4.96 -25.07
CA ASN A 62 13.90 -4.26 -24.75
C ASN A 62 12.74 -4.82 -25.58
N GLN A 63 11.55 -4.30 -25.33
CA GLN A 63 10.29 -4.68 -25.99
C GLN A 63 9.69 -3.55 -26.85
N LEU A 64 10.51 -2.66 -27.39
CA LEU A 64 10.03 -1.52 -28.22
C LEU A 64 9.24 -1.97 -29.46
N ASP A 65 9.51 -3.16 -29.95
CA ASP A 65 8.81 -3.73 -31.13
C ASP A 65 7.50 -4.45 -30.74
N VAL A 66 7.20 -4.57 -29.45
CA VAL A 66 5.94 -5.17 -28.97
C VAL A 66 4.85 -4.10 -29.05
N SER A 67 4.01 -4.20 -30.08
CA SER A 67 2.88 -3.29 -30.31
C SER A 67 1.61 -3.82 -29.62
N LEU A 68 0.83 -2.92 -29.07
CA LEU A 68 -0.52 -3.18 -28.54
C LEU A 68 -1.62 -2.67 -29.48
N ASP A 69 -1.36 -2.60 -30.79
CA ASP A 69 -2.27 -2.06 -31.81
C ASP A 69 -3.62 -2.78 -31.88
N ASN A 70 -3.70 -4.00 -31.36
CA ASN A 70 -4.91 -4.80 -31.27
C ASN A 70 -5.74 -4.51 -30.00
N VAL A 71 -5.26 -3.64 -29.11
CA VAL A 71 -5.96 -3.27 -27.87
C VAL A 71 -6.60 -1.90 -28.06
N THR A 72 -7.91 -1.83 -27.89
CA THR A 72 -8.66 -0.56 -27.92
C THR A 72 -9.10 -0.23 -26.50
N ILE A 73 -8.63 0.89 -25.96
CA ILE A 73 -9.00 1.40 -24.64
C ILE A 73 -9.84 2.65 -24.82
N THR A 74 -11.03 2.66 -24.27
CA THR A 74 -11.94 3.80 -24.28
C THR A 74 -11.85 4.58 -22.97
N GLN A 75 -12.46 5.78 -22.93
CA GLN A 75 -12.59 6.56 -21.73
C GLN A 75 -13.39 5.79 -20.65
N ASP A 76 -14.43 5.05 -21.06
CA ASP A 76 -15.26 4.28 -20.12
C ASP A 76 -14.47 3.14 -19.47
N ASP A 77 -13.57 2.49 -20.22
CA ASP A 77 -12.68 1.46 -19.66
C ASP A 77 -11.76 2.03 -18.58
N LEU A 78 -11.26 3.25 -18.77
CA LEU A 78 -10.39 3.93 -17.80
C LEU A 78 -11.13 4.44 -16.56
N LEU A 79 -12.43 4.69 -16.69
CA LEU A 79 -13.30 5.19 -15.61
C LEU A 79 -14.07 4.07 -14.91
N GLU A 80 -13.96 2.83 -15.40
CA GLU A 80 -14.66 1.69 -14.78
C GLU A 80 -14.19 1.46 -13.35
N VAL A 81 -15.16 1.43 -12.43
CA VAL A 81 -14.87 1.05 -11.03
C VAL A 81 -14.67 -0.46 -10.95
N HIS A 82 -13.43 -0.88 -10.73
CA HIS A 82 -13.08 -2.28 -10.67
C HIS A 82 -13.80 -3.02 -9.55
N LYS A 83 -14.19 -4.26 -9.86
CA LYS A 83 -14.74 -5.18 -8.86
C LYS A 83 -13.59 -5.70 -8.01
N GLY A 84 -13.72 -5.56 -6.69
CA GLY A 84 -12.73 -6.02 -5.72
C GLY A 84 -13.39 -6.27 -4.38
N GLN A 85 -12.69 -6.97 -3.50
CA GLN A 85 -13.14 -7.21 -2.14
C GLN A 85 -13.14 -5.89 -1.35
N ARG A 86 -14.17 -5.71 -0.53
CA ARG A 86 -14.35 -4.55 0.36
C ARG A 86 -14.66 -5.08 1.75
N THR A 87 -13.61 -5.39 2.49
CA THR A 87 -13.74 -6.05 3.78
C THR A 87 -13.36 -5.14 4.93
N GLU A 88 -13.85 -5.42 6.14
CA GLU A 88 -13.39 -4.77 7.35
C GLU A 88 -11.90 -5.01 7.55
N GLU A 89 -11.41 -6.22 7.26
CA GLU A 89 -9.99 -6.55 7.37
C GLU A 89 -9.13 -5.66 6.46
N GLY A 90 -9.56 -5.43 5.21
CA GLY A 90 -8.89 -4.49 4.31
C GLY A 90 -8.89 -3.05 4.83
N MET A 91 -9.97 -2.62 5.51
CA MET A 91 -10.01 -1.31 6.16
C MET A 91 -9.03 -1.24 7.34
N ARG A 92 -8.97 -2.27 8.17
CA ARG A 92 -8.00 -2.38 9.28
C ARG A 92 -6.56 -2.35 8.78
N GLU A 93 -6.28 -3.06 7.68
CA GLU A 93 -4.96 -3.04 7.03
C GLU A 93 -4.59 -1.63 6.57
N CYS A 94 -5.50 -0.92 5.89
CA CYS A 94 -5.27 0.47 5.48
C CYS A 94 -5.00 1.40 6.68
N ILE A 95 -5.71 1.23 7.78
CA ILE A 95 -5.53 2.02 9.01
C ILE A 95 -4.15 1.76 9.60
N LYS A 96 -3.80 0.49 9.85
CA LYS A 96 -2.54 0.16 10.53
C LYS A 96 -1.31 0.50 9.70
N VAL A 97 -1.36 0.30 8.37
CA VAL A 97 -0.27 0.69 7.47
C VAL A 97 -0.15 2.21 7.40
N GLY A 98 -1.27 2.91 7.18
CA GLY A 98 -1.27 4.37 7.05
C GLY A 98 -0.78 5.08 8.33
N VAL A 99 -1.25 4.67 9.49
CA VAL A 99 -0.83 5.26 10.77
C VAL A 99 0.64 4.98 11.06
N GLN A 100 1.11 3.75 10.90
CA GLN A 100 2.52 3.41 11.16
C GLN A 100 3.47 4.07 10.16
N TYR A 101 3.04 4.22 8.91
CA TYR A 101 3.83 4.96 7.94
C TYR A 101 3.94 6.45 8.29
N ILE A 102 2.83 7.11 8.63
CA ILE A 102 2.85 8.53 9.04
C ILE A 102 3.72 8.72 10.29
N GLU A 103 3.61 7.82 11.28
CA GLU A 103 4.47 7.84 12.47
C GLU A 103 5.95 7.81 12.09
N ALA A 104 6.34 6.84 11.26
CA ALA A 104 7.72 6.68 10.83
C ALA A 104 8.21 7.89 10.02
N TRP A 105 7.35 8.47 9.17
CA TRP A 105 7.66 9.66 8.40
C TRP A 105 7.88 10.88 9.30
N LEU A 106 7.03 11.09 10.30
CA LEU A 106 7.20 12.13 11.33
C LEU A 106 8.47 11.94 12.15
N ALA A 107 8.97 10.69 12.25
CA ALA A 107 10.25 10.35 12.88
C ALA A 107 11.44 10.40 11.89
N GLY A 108 11.26 10.88 10.65
CA GLY A 108 12.31 11.08 9.65
C GLY A 108 12.62 9.87 8.77
N ARG A 109 11.71 8.87 8.69
CA ARG A 109 11.87 7.66 7.87
C ARG A 109 10.84 7.63 6.75
N GLY A 110 11.29 7.57 5.49
CA GLY A 110 10.43 7.58 4.31
C GLY A 110 10.13 6.22 3.70
N ALA A 111 10.76 5.14 4.20
CA ALA A 111 10.48 3.75 3.84
C ALA A 111 10.51 2.90 5.10
N VAL A 112 9.51 2.06 5.30
CA VAL A 112 9.27 1.36 6.58
C VAL A 112 8.93 -0.10 6.33
N PRO A 113 9.69 -1.06 6.91
CA PRO A 113 9.33 -2.47 6.84
C PRO A 113 8.15 -2.73 7.79
N LEU A 114 6.97 -2.99 7.22
CA LEU A 114 5.76 -3.36 7.93
C LEU A 114 5.22 -4.67 7.37
N TYR A 115 4.92 -5.64 8.23
CA TYR A 115 4.27 -6.90 7.84
C TYR A 115 4.96 -7.63 6.66
N ASN A 116 6.30 -7.67 6.67
CA ASN A 116 7.15 -8.25 5.62
C ASN A 116 7.03 -7.56 4.24
N LEU A 117 6.57 -6.31 4.23
CA LEU A 117 6.55 -5.44 3.07
C LEU A 117 7.34 -4.16 3.36
N MET A 118 8.04 -3.65 2.36
CA MET A 118 8.68 -2.33 2.42
C MET A 118 7.65 -1.29 2.00
N GLU A 119 6.99 -0.70 2.98
CA GLU A 119 5.98 0.31 2.76
C GLU A 119 6.62 1.68 2.50
N ASP A 120 6.08 2.41 1.55
CA ASP A 120 6.49 3.76 1.17
C ASP A 120 5.30 4.75 1.18
N ALA A 121 5.56 6.00 0.77
CA ALA A 121 4.52 7.02 0.73
C ALA A 121 3.35 6.64 -0.18
N ALA A 122 3.60 5.90 -1.27
CA ALA A 122 2.54 5.51 -2.19
C ALA A 122 1.54 4.55 -1.54
N THR A 123 2.03 3.57 -0.77
CA THR A 123 1.17 2.61 -0.08
C THR A 123 0.29 3.28 0.98
N ALA A 124 0.87 4.18 1.77
CA ALA A 124 0.12 4.95 2.76
C ALA A 124 -0.89 5.91 2.11
N GLU A 125 -0.51 6.50 0.97
CA GLU A 125 -1.39 7.37 0.18
C GLU A 125 -2.59 6.59 -0.39
N ILE A 126 -2.37 5.40 -0.94
CA ILE A 126 -3.44 4.51 -1.41
C ILE A 126 -4.35 4.14 -0.23
N SER A 127 -3.79 3.77 0.91
CA SER A 127 -4.54 3.37 2.10
C SER A 127 -5.49 4.47 2.59
N ARG A 128 -5.00 5.70 2.75
CA ARG A 128 -5.84 6.81 3.20
C ARG A 128 -6.87 7.23 2.15
N ALA A 129 -6.49 7.24 0.87
CA ALA A 129 -7.37 7.61 -0.22
C ALA A 129 -8.52 6.59 -0.41
N GLN A 130 -8.23 5.30 -0.24
CA GLN A 130 -9.24 4.25 -0.29
C GLN A 130 -10.29 4.42 0.82
N ILE A 131 -9.87 4.68 2.06
CA ILE A 131 -10.79 4.92 3.17
C ILE A 131 -11.61 6.18 2.91
N TRP A 132 -10.95 7.27 2.47
CA TRP A 132 -11.65 8.51 2.12
C TRP A 132 -12.73 8.29 1.05
N GLN A 133 -12.41 7.54 -0.01
CA GLN A 133 -13.38 7.20 -1.05
C GLN A 133 -14.53 6.35 -0.53
N TRP A 134 -14.25 5.36 0.32
CA TRP A 134 -15.29 4.51 0.88
C TRP A 134 -16.25 5.30 1.77
N LEU A 135 -15.74 6.24 2.55
CA LEU A 135 -16.56 7.18 3.35
C LEU A 135 -17.36 8.12 2.44
N LYS A 136 -16.70 8.75 1.48
CA LYS A 136 -17.31 9.73 0.57
C LYS A 136 -18.47 9.15 -0.23
N HIS A 137 -18.36 7.91 -0.65
CA HIS A 137 -19.34 7.24 -1.49
C HIS A 137 -20.26 6.27 -0.73
N ALA A 138 -20.22 6.26 0.61
CA ALA A 138 -21.00 5.35 1.44
C ALA A 138 -20.92 3.90 0.92
N THR A 139 -19.72 3.46 0.63
CA THR A 139 -19.44 2.15 0.02
C THR A 139 -19.94 1.03 0.91
N LYS A 140 -20.51 -0.03 0.31
CA LYS A 140 -20.88 -1.23 1.05
C LYS A 140 -19.72 -2.19 1.13
N LEU A 141 -19.45 -2.68 2.34
CA LEU A 141 -18.58 -3.81 2.57
C LEU A 141 -19.25 -5.12 2.09
N ASP A 142 -18.44 -6.15 1.90
CA ASP A 142 -18.92 -7.48 1.43
C ASP A 142 -19.88 -8.16 2.42
N ASP A 143 -19.84 -7.76 3.70
CA ASP A 143 -20.79 -8.21 4.74
C ASP A 143 -22.11 -7.40 4.77
N GLY A 144 -22.26 -6.42 3.87
CA GLY A 144 -23.45 -5.60 3.70
C GLY A 144 -23.48 -4.31 4.52
N ARG A 145 -22.55 -4.10 5.46
CA ARG A 145 -22.44 -2.82 6.20
C ARG A 145 -22.06 -1.67 5.26
N THR A 146 -22.62 -0.51 5.49
CA THR A 146 -22.27 0.70 4.77
C THR A 146 -21.18 1.46 5.52
N VAL A 147 -20.09 1.79 4.83
CA VAL A 147 -19.02 2.60 5.40
C VAL A 147 -19.53 4.02 5.63
N ASN A 148 -19.48 4.44 6.88
CA ASN A 148 -19.78 5.79 7.33
C ASN A 148 -18.77 6.19 8.41
N GLU A 149 -18.85 7.43 8.86
CA GLU A 149 -17.90 7.98 9.83
C GLU A 149 -17.93 7.23 11.17
N GLU A 150 -19.10 6.79 11.63
CA GLU A 150 -19.26 6.04 12.87
C GLU A 150 -18.53 4.68 12.77
N LEU A 151 -18.83 3.89 11.75
CA LEU A 151 -18.18 2.60 11.52
C LEU A 151 -16.65 2.75 11.37
N PHE A 152 -16.21 3.77 10.63
CA PHE A 152 -14.78 4.05 10.48
C PHE A 152 -14.11 4.36 11.82
N LYS A 153 -14.69 5.23 12.65
CA LYS A 153 -14.15 5.59 13.97
C LYS A 153 -14.10 4.41 14.93
N ASP A 154 -15.11 3.54 14.90
CA ASP A 154 -15.13 2.32 15.71
C ASP A 154 -14.00 1.37 15.30
N ILE A 155 -13.82 1.16 14.00
CA ILE A 155 -12.75 0.31 13.47
C ILE A 155 -11.37 0.95 13.75
N LEU A 156 -11.23 2.26 13.54
CA LEU A 156 -9.99 3.00 13.82
C LEU A 156 -9.61 2.84 15.30
N THR A 157 -10.52 3.12 16.22
CA THR A 157 -10.28 3.00 17.66
C THR A 157 -9.84 1.58 18.03
N SER A 158 -10.60 0.57 17.58
CA SER A 158 -10.28 -0.83 17.82
C SER A 158 -8.90 -1.24 17.26
N GLU A 159 -8.56 -0.76 16.05
CA GLU A 159 -7.28 -1.10 15.42
C GLU A 159 -6.10 -0.39 16.11
N ILE A 160 -6.29 0.86 16.56
CA ILE A 160 -5.29 1.58 17.33
C ILE A 160 -5.03 0.92 18.69
N ASP A 161 -6.07 0.45 19.36
CA ASP A 161 -5.92 -0.32 20.61
C ASP A 161 -5.13 -1.62 20.39
N ASN A 162 -5.43 -2.34 19.30
CA ASN A 162 -4.67 -3.53 18.91
C ASN A 162 -3.20 -3.20 18.63
N LEU A 163 -2.95 -2.17 17.85
CA LEU A 163 -1.60 -1.72 17.51
C LEU A 163 -0.81 -1.32 18.75
N LYS A 164 -1.43 -0.58 19.66
CA LYS A 164 -0.81 -0.19 20.94
C LYS A 164 -0.46 -1.40 21.80
N ASN A 165 -1.35 -2.39 21.88
CA ASN A 165 -1.08 -3.63 22.60
C ASN A 165 0.09 -4.42 21.99
N VAL A 166 0.23 -4.46 20.67
CA VAL A 166 1.32 -5.15 19.97
C VAL A 166 2.66 -4.43 20.16
N LEU A 167 2.67 -3.10 20.05
CA LEU A 167 3.88 -2.28 20.16
C LEU A 167 4.35 -2.12 21.61
N GLY A 168 3.41 -2.10 22.54
CA GLY A 168 3.64 -1.79 23.95
C GLY A 168 3.67 -0.31 24.28
N ASP A 169 3.30 0.02 25.52
CA ASP A 169 3.16 1.41 25.99
C ASP A 169 4.45 2.24 25.84
N ASP A 170 5.60 1.64 26.06
CA ASP A 170 6.89 2.34 25.95
C ASP A 170 7.22 2.80 24.52
N VAL A 171 6.93 1.97 23.53
CA VAL A 171 7.14 2.31 22.11
C VAL A 171 6.13 3.37 21.69
N TRP A 172 4.87 3.18 22.08
CA TRP A 172 3.80 4.11 21.80
C TRP A 172 4.10 5.52 22.34
N ALA A 173 4.47 5.61 23.63
CA ALA A 173 4.73 6.90 24.30
C ALA A 173 5.97 7.65 23.75
N LYS A 174 6.95 6.92 23.20
CA LYS A 174 8.18 7.52 22.62
C LYS A 174 8.01 7.87 21.14
N GLY A 175 7.05 7.26 20.48
CA GLY A 175 6.76 7.48 19.06
C GLY A 175 5.87 8.70 18.81
N LYS A 176 5.53 8.90 17.55
CA LYS A 176 4.63 9.97 17.08
C LYS A 176 3.22 9.43 16.75
N TYR A 177 2.85 8.28 17.35
CA TYR A 177 1.62 7.54 17.00
C TYR A 177 0.35 8.35 17.21
N GLU A 178 0.20 9.07 18.32
CA GLU A 178 -0.99 9.88 18.60
C GLU A 178 -1.21 10.95 17.51
N LYS A 179 -0.12 11.62 17.11
CA LYS A 179 -0.17 12.60 16.04
C LYS A 179 -0.44 11.95 14.68
N ALA A 180 0.13 10.78 14.41
CA ALA A 180 -0.11 10.03 13.19
C ALA A 180 -1.58 9.60 13.07
N VAL A 181 -2.19 9.16 14.16
CA VAL A 181 -3.63 8.83 14.22
C VAL A 181 -4.49 10.05 13.92
N GLU A 182 -4.20 11.19 14.58
CA GLU A 182 -4.92 12.46 14.36
C GLU A 182 -4.87 12.88 12.87
N ILE A 183 -3.68 12.85 12.25
CA ILE A 183 -3.50 13.21 10.84
C ILE A 183 -4.27 12.25 9.94
N PHE A 184 -4.14 10.94 10.17
CA PHE A 184 -4.80 9.91 9.37
C PHE A 184 -6.32 10.02 9.45
N GLU A 185 -6.88 10.15 10.66
CA GLU A 185 -8.32 10.33 10.87
C GLU A 185 -8.82 11.58 10.15
N LYS A 186 -8.18 12.73 10.40
CA LYS A 186 -8.57 14.02 9.80
C LYS A 186 -8.59 13.96 8.27
N MET A 187 -7.57 13.38 7.65
CA MET A 187 -7.53 13.22 6.19
C MET A 187 -8.62 12.27 5.68
N SER A 188 -8.89 11.19 6.41
CA SER A 188 -9.87 10.18 6.01
C SER A 188 -11.31 10.71 6.02
N ILE A 189 -11.68 11.58 6.97
CA ILE A 189 -13.04 12.14 7.11
C ILE A 189 -13.20 13.50 6.45
N SER A 190 -12.14 14.06 5.87
CA SER A 190 -12.20 15.39 5.22
C SER A 190 -13.22 15.43 4.08
N GLN A 191 -13.89 16.60 3.94
CA GLN A 191 -14.82 16.83 2.83
C GLN A 191 -14.11 16.86 1.46
N VAL A 192 -12.87 17.30 1.44
CA VAL A 192 -12.02 17.37 0.25
C VAL A 192 -10.84 16.42 0.47
N CYS A 193 -10.53 15.60 -0.55
CA CYS A 193 -9.35 14.76 -0.49
C CYS A 193 -8.09 15.62 -0.51
N GLU A 194 -7.27 15.49 0.52
CA GLU A 194 -5.96 16.17 0.54
C GLU A 194 -5.12 15.73 -0.66
N GLU A 195 -4.34 16.64 -1.24
CA GLU A 195 -3.52 16.32 -2.41
C GLU A 195 -2.48 15.25 -2.09
N PHE A 196 -1.85 15.36 -0.91
CA PHE A 196 -0.82 14.42 -0.48
C PHE A 196 -0.81 14.28 1.05
N LEU A 197 -0.65 13.05 1.55
CA LEU A 197 -0.59 12.77 2.99
C LEU A 197 0.57 13.48 3.71
N THR A 198 1.67 13.71 3.00
CA THR A 198 2.86 14.36 3.56
C THR A 198 2.69 15.88 3.72
N LEU A 199 1.73 16.51 3.06
CA LEU A 199 1.50 17.95 3.22
C LEU A 199 1.06 18.31 4.64
N PRO A 200 -0.03 17.75 5.19
CA PRO A 200 -0.38 18.02 6.59
C PRO A 200 0.63 17.48 7.59
N ALA A 201 1.32 16.37 7.27
CA ALA A 201 2.36 15.81 8.13
C ALA A 201 3.62 16.69 8.16
N TYR A 202 3.97 17.36 7.07
CA TYR A 202 5.10 18.28 7.00
C TYR A 202 4.93 19.51 7.90
N GLU A 203 3.71 20.04 7.99
CA GLU A 203 3.41 21.16 8.88
C GLU A 203 3.73 20.83 10.35
N GLU A 204 3.55 19.58 10.77
CA GLU A 204 3.89 19.12 12.11
C GLU A 204 5.41 19.08 12.37
N ILE A 205 6.20 18.78 11.34
CA ILE A 205 7.67 18.75 11.46
C ILE A 205 8.24 20.15 11.56
N VAL A 206 7.72 21.11 10.78
CA VAL A 206 8.26 22.47 10.74
C VAL A 206 7.73 23.37 11.85
N SER A 207 6.64 22.98 12.52
CA SER A 207 6.03 23.72 13.63
C SER A 207 6.50 23.23 15.01
N SER A 208 7.30 22.16 15.08
CA SER A 208 7.83 21.57 16.32
C SER A 208 9.21 22.21 16.69
#